data_a9783722e5804b132a7d444aa8f7340f
#
_entry.id   a9783722e5804b132a7d444aa8f7340f
#
_cell.length_a   1.000
_cell.length_b   1.000
_cell.length_c   1.000
_cell.angle_alpha   90.00
_cell.angle_beta   90.00
_cell.angle_gamma   90.00
#
_symmetry.space_group_name_H-M   'P 1'
#
loop_
_entity.id
_entity.type
_entity.pdbx_description
1 polymer ?
#
loop_
_entity_poly.entity_id
_entity_poly.type
_entity_poly.pdbx_seq_one_letter_code
_entity_poly.pdbx_strand_id
1 'polypeptide(L)'
;MKKFLFFIFLLIYSFNSNAHMAHYNKFNKIEMEILRDGEVIGYNYYFFKKDSDNTTVTNQLKFTVKLFGATIFEVESFGEEKYVKDKLISFNSKTRQNKKDKYVQLKINEKENEYDIKGSSYTGSTSVENVIGNWWNHKILQTNSQISPISGSIKEQVVTFISKEKIELYGKTYEVEHFKLTSKDMSLPKDKRLNFDIWFDKKNALILKVAYSRMGNWEYRVKKFE
;
A
#
# COMPACT_ATOMS: atom_id res chain seq x y z
N MET A 1 -8.94 36.78 -54.16
CA MET A 1 -9.27 36.44 -52.76
C MET A 1 -8.69 35.09 -52.45
N LYS A 2 -7.54 35.02 -51.74
CA LYS A 2 -6.86 33.77 -51.38
C LYS A 2 -7.42 33.32 -50.01
N LYS A 3 -8.07 32.16 -49.99
CA LYS A 3 -8.53 31.52 -48.72
C LYS A 3 -7.33 30.86 -48.05
N PHE A 4 -6.95 31.40 -46.90
CA PHE A 4 -5.90 30.84 -46.05
C PHE A 4 -6.53 29.74 -45.19
N LEU A 5 -6.24 28.49 -45.49
CA LEU A 5 -6.65 27.33 -44.70
C LEU A 5 -5.68 27.20 -43.51
N PHE A 6 -6.16 27.55 -42.32
CA PHE A 6 -5.40 27.40 -41.08
C PHE A 6 -5.55 25.94 -40.59
N PHE A 7 -4.54 25.12 -40.84
CA PHE A 7 -4.49 23.74 -40.37
C PHE A 7 -4.02 23.76 -38.90
N ILE A 8 -4.96 23.65 -37.95
CA ILE A 8 -4.64 23.48 -36.53
C ILE A 8 -4.17 22.05 -36.37
N PHE A 9 -2.85 21.84 -36.23
CA PHE A 9 -2.26 20.60 -35.80
C PHE A 9 -2.50 20.44 -34.28
N LEU A 10 -3.55 19.74 -33.90
CA LEU A 10 -3.76 19.29 -32.53
C LEU A 10 -2.66 18.25 -32.21
N LEU A 11 -1.56 18.71 -31.64
CA LEU A 11 -0.57 17.86 -31.00
C LEU A 11 -1.25 17.18 -29.80
N ILE A 12 -1.76 15.98 -30.03
CA ILE A 12 -2.14 15.06 -28.95
C ILE A 12 -0.84 14.65 -28.28
N TYR A 13 -0.47 15.39 -27.23
CA TYR A 13 0.51 14.90 -26.28
C TYR A 13 -0.11 13.69 -25.59
N SER A 14 0.20 12.50 -26.09
CA SER A 14 0.04 11.28 -25.32
C SER A 14 0.93 11.44 -24.08
N PHE A 15 0.35 11.80 -22.97
CA PHE A 15 0.99 11.60 -21.67
C PHE A 15 1.24 10.10 -21.56
N ASN A 16 2.47 9.68 -21.82
CA ASN A 16 2.92 8.38 -21.39
C ASN A 16 2.69 8.35 -19.88
N SER A 17 1.60 7.76 -19.42
CA SER A 17 1.45 7.36 -18.04
C SER A 17 2.58 6.38 -17.81
N ASN A 18 3.67 6.86 -17.20
CA ASN A 18 4.75 5.98 -16.79
C ASN A 18 4.11 4.88 -15.97
N ALA A 19 4.29 3.65 -16.44
CA ALA A 19 3.71 2.49 -15.79
C ALA A 19 4.07 2.55 -14.31
N HIS A 20 3.05 2.46 -13.43
CA HIS A 20 3.22 2.64 -11.99
C HIS A 20 4.31 1.72 -11.42
N MET A 21 4.38 0.48 -11.89
CA MET A 21 5.39 -0.48 -11.50
C MET A 21 6.81 -0.06 -11.90
N ALA A 22 6.97 0.79 -12.93
CA ALA A 22 8.27 1.30 -13.35
C ALA A 22 8.98 2.10 -12.25
N HIS A 23 8.24 2.76 -11.35
CA HIS A 23 8.82 3.47 -10.20
C HIS A 23 9.58 2.54 -9.24
N TYR A 24 9.16 1.28 -9.18
CA TYR A 24 9.76 0.28 -8.29
C TYR A 24 10.83 -0.57 -8.97
N ASN A 25 11.11 -0.34 -10.26
CA ASN A 25 12.14 -1.10 -11.00
C ASN A 25 13.55 -0.96 -10.43
N LYS A 26 13.81 0.12 -9.71
CA LYS A 26 15.09 0.39 -9.06
C LYS A 26 15.26 -0.33 -7.70
N PHE A 27 14.19 -0.92 -7.15
CA PHE A 27 14.23 -1.56 -5.85
C PHE A 27 14.22 -3.08 -5.99
N ASN A 28 15.05 -3.75 -5.19
CA ASN A 28 14.99 -5.17 -4.93
C ASN A 28 14.34 -5.45 -3.57
N LYS A 29 14.50 -4.49 -2.63
CA LYS A 29 13.96 -4.63 -1.28
C LYS A 29 13.60 -3.28 -0.66
N ILE A 30 12.50 -3.24 0.11
CA ILE A 30 12.15 -2.17 1.02
C ILE A 30 12.02 -2.78 2.42
N GLU A 31 12.77 -2.26 3.37
CA GLU A 31 12.74 -2.66 4.77
C GLU A 31 12.07 -1.59 5.62
N MET A 32 10.99 -1.94 6.29
CA MET A 32 10.34 -1.08 7.27
C MET A 32 10.45 -1.69 8.67
N GLU A 33 10.73 -0.86 9.65
CA GLU A 33 10.54 -1.20 11.06
C GLU A 33 9.12 -0.86 11.49
N ILE A 34 8.56 -1.66 12.39
CA ILE A 34 7.28 -1.42 13.05
C ILE A 34 7.58 -1.00 14.47
N LEU A 35 7.11 0.18 14.83
CA LEU A 35 7.31 0.74 16.17
C LEU A 35 5.96 0.88 16.87
N ARG A 36 5.97 0.72 18.18
CA ARG A 36 4.88 1.06 19.07
C ARG A 36 5.41 1.88 20.24
N ASP A 37 4.85 3.08 20.44
CA ASP A 37 5.27 4.04 21.46
C ASP A 37 6.80 4.33 21.43
N GLY A 38 7.37 4.35 20.20
CA GLY A 38 8.79 4.60 19.94
C GLY A 38 9.70 3.37 19.97
N GLU A 39 9.24 2.24 20.47
CA GLU A 39 10.02 1.01 20.52
C GLU A 39 9.81 0.14 19.28
N VAL A 40 10.89 -0.43 18.71
CA VAL A 40 10.81 -1.36 17.60
C VAL A 40 10.26 -2.70 18.09
N ILE A 41 9.10 -3.10 17.54
CA ILE A 41 8.41 -4.34 17.92
C ILE A 41 8.37 -5.37 16.79
N GLY A 42 8.85 -5.01 15.60
CA GLY A 42 8.83 -5.90 14.46
C GLY A 42 9.27 -5.23 13.15
N TYR A 43 8.96 -5.91 12.06
CA TYR A 43 9.34 -5.48 10.73
C TYR A 43 8.24 -5.75 9.70
N ASN A 44 8.36 -5.06 8.56
CA ASN A 44 7.56 -5.25 7.37
C ASN A 44 8.45 -5.10 6.15
N TYR A 45 8.79 -6.19 5.48
CA TYR A 45 9.72 -6.23 4.35
C TYR A 45 8.99 -6.52 3.06
N TYR A 46 9.40 -5.87 1.98
CA TYR A 46 8.94 -6.11 0.63
C TYR A 46 10.11 -6.46 -0.26
N PHE A 47 9.99 -7.54 -1.04
CA PHE A 47 10.99 -8.00 -1.97
C PHE A 47 10.41 -7.97 -3.38
N PHE A 48 11.17 -7.42 -4.33
CA PHE A 48 10.77 -7.25 -5.72
C PHE A 48 11.58 -8.19 -6.59
N LYS A 49 10.91 -9.16 -7.22
CA LYS A 49 11.49 -10.01 -8.25
C LYS A 49 10.90 -9.65 -9.60
N LYS A 50 11.75 -9.31 -10.55
CA LYS A 50 11.37 -8.86 -11.89
C LYS A 50 11.85 -9.86 -12.92
N ASP A 51 11.00 -10.12 -13.90
CA ASP A 51 11.30 -10.97 -15.05
C ASP A 51 10.51 -10.43 -16.24
N SER A 52 11.22 -9.74 -17.14
CA SER A 52 10.62 -9.04 -18.29
C SER A 52 9.45 -8.13 -17.86
N ASP A 53 8.25 -8.41 -18.34
CA ASP A 53 7.02 -7.67 -18.02
C ASP A 53 6.39 -8.10 -16.69
N ASN A 54 6.92 -9.13 -16.03
CA ASN A 54 6.38 -9.68 -14.80
C ASN A 54 7.11 -9.11 -13.59
N THR A 55 6.36 -8.70 -12.58
CA THR A 55 6.89 -8.34 -11.28
C THR A 55 6.17 -9.12 -10.19
N THR A 56 6.92 -9.78 -9.34
CA THR A 56 6.41 -10.42 -8.12
C THR A 56 6.89 -9.61 -6.92
N VAL A 57 5.95 -9.18 -6.08
CA VAL A 57 6.25 -8.51 -4.82
C VAL A 57 5.86 -9.44 -3.68
N THR A 58 6.84 -9.87 -2.90
CA THR A 58 6.57 -10.63 -1.68
C THR A 58 6.68 -9.76 -0.45
N ASN A 59 5.74 -9.92 0.46
CA ASN A 59 5.69 -9.21 1.73
C ASN A 59 5.91 -10.17 2.89
N GLN A 60 6.76 -9.78 3.83
CA GLN A 60 6.98 -10.48 5.10
C GLN A 60 6.80 -9.48 6.24
N LEU A 61 5.78 -9.72 7.05
CA LEU A 61 5.48 -8.87 8.21
C LEU A 61 5.48 -9.73 9.46
N LYS A 62 6.16 -9.23 10.50
CA LYS A 62 6.12 -9.86 11.83
C LYS A 62 6.28 -8.80 12.91
N PHE A 63 5.42 -8.84 13.91
CA PHE A 63 5.58 -8.05 15.12
C PHE A 63 4.94 -8.70 16.33
N THR A 64 5.43 -8.32 17.52
CA THR A 64 4.94 -8.82 18.79
C THR A 64 4.81 -7.68 19.79
N VAL A 65 3.62 -7.51 20.37
CA VAL A 65 3.37 -6.57 21.47
C VAL A 65 3.44 -7.34 22.79
N LYS A 66 4.29 -6.87 23.70
CA LYS A 66 4.42 -7.40 25.04
C LYS A 66 3.91 -6.40 26.06
N LEU A 67 3.33 -6.91 27.15
CA LEU A 67 2.96 -6.13 28.33
C LEU A 67 3.44 -6.90 29.57
N PHE A 68 4.27 -6.28 30.38
CA PHE A 68 4.90 -6.93 31.55
C PHE A 68 5.58 -8.27 31.21
N GLY A 69 6.26 -8.32 30.06
CA GLY A 69 6.95 -9.55 29.58
C GLY A 69 6.04 -10.57 28.87
N ALA A 70 4.73 -10.49 29.03
CA ALA A 70 3.78 -11.41 28.40
C ALA A 70 3.41 -10.92 26.99
N THR A 71 3.37 -11.82 26.00
CA THR A 71 2.85 -11.51 24.66
C THR A 71 1.35 -11.35 24.71
N ILE A 72 0.86 -10.15 24.40
CA ILE A 72 -0.57 -9.81 24.36
C ILE A 72 -1.12 -9.74 22.94
N PHE A 73 -0.25 -9.50 21.94
CA PHE A 73 -0.65 -9.47 20.53
C PHE A 73 0.54 -9.79 19.65
N GLU A 74 0.33 -10.66 18.67
CA GLU A 74 1.34 -11.02 17.68
C GLU A 74 0.72 -11.18 16.29
N VAL A 75 1.47 -10.79 15.27
CA VAL A 75 1.11 -11.00 13.87
C VAL A 75 2.32 -11.48 13.11
N GLU A 76 2.11 -12.52 12.31
CA GLU A 76 3.05 -12.99 11.31
C GLU A 76 2.29 -13.16 10.00
N SER A 77 2.76 -12.52 8.94
CA SER A 77 2.08 -12.51 7.64
C SER A 77 3.07 -12.67 6.51
N PHE A 78 2.67 -13.46 5.52
CA PHE A 78 3.33 -13.57 4.23
C PHE A 78 2.32 -13.25 3.14
N GLY A 79 2.71 -12.41 2.18
CA GLY A 79 1.90 -12.03 1.02
C GLY A 79 2.69 -12.10 -0.27
N GLU A 80 2.02 -12.37 -1.38
CA GLU A 80 2.60 -12.36 -2.72
C GLU A 80 1.63 -11.67 -3.69
N GLU A 81 2.08 -10.61 -4.33
CA GLU A 81 1.41 -9.90 -5.41
C GLU A 81 2.12 -10.22 -6.73
N LYS A 82 1.37 -10.56 -7.78
CA LYS A 82 1.91 -10.77 -9.13
C LYS A 82 1.33 -9.76 -10.09
N TYR A 83 2.21 -9.07 -10.77
CA TYR A 83 1.89 -8.05 -11.77
C TYR A 83 2.39 -8.48 -13.14
N VAL A 84 1.60 -8.18 -14.16
CA VAL A 84 2.02 -8.17 -15.57
C VAL A 84 1.95 -6.72 -16.03
N LYS A 85 3.09 -6.13 -16.36
CA LYS A 85 3.22 -4.68 -16.54
C LYS A 85 2.74 -3.97 -15.27
N ASP A 86 1.67 -3.18 -15.37
CA ASP A 86 1.09 -2.43 -14.25
C ASP A 86 -0.13 -3.10 -13.61
N LYS A 87 -0.61 -4.21 -14.19
CA LYS A 87 -1.85 -4.85 -13.82
C LYS A 87 -1.60 -5.91 -12.76
N LEU A 88 -2.24 -5.81 -11.61
CA LEU A 88 -2.25 -6.87 -10.60
C LEU A 88 -3.04 -8.05 -11.15
N ILE A 89 -2.39 -9.22 -11.25
CA ILE A 89 -2.99 -10.46 -11.77
C ILE A 89 -3.48 -11.34 -10.63
N SER A 90 -2.73 -11.39 -9.54
CA SER A 90 -3.11 -12.17 -8.36
C SER A 90 -2.47 -11.63 -7.09
N PHE A 91 -3.14 -11.85 -5.98
CA PHE A 91 -2.61 -11.67 -4.65
C PHE A 91 -2.97 -12.85 -3.75
N ASN A 92 -2.00 -13.38 -3.03
CA ASN A 92 -2.22 -14.42 -2.03
C ASN A 92 -1.56 -14.01 -0.72
N SER A 93 -2.25 -14.21 0.38
CA SER A 93 -1.64 -14.01 1.70
C SER A 93 -2.07 -15.07 2.70
N LYS A 94 -1.19 -15.31 3.66
CA LYS A 94 -1.46 -16.08 4.87
C LYS A 94 -0.99 -15.27 6.06
N THR A 95 -1.86 -15.09 7.04
CA THR A 95 -1.57 -14.31 8.25
C THR A 95 -1.97 -15.09 9.48
N ARG A 96 -1.07 -15.22 10.42
CA ARG A 96 -1.36 -15.70 11.77
C ARG A 96 -1.43 -14.50 12.70
N GLN A 97 -2.62 -14.21 13.22
CA GLN A 97 -2.87 -13.13 14.16
C GLN A 97 -3.27 -13.73 15.51
N ASN A 98 -2.41 -13.63 16.51
CA ASN A 98 -2.48 -14.41 17.73
C ASN A 98 -2.52 -15.90 17.35
N LYS A 99 -3.56 -16.61 17.68
CA LYS A 99 -3.74 -18.03 17.33
C LYS A 99 -4.73 -18.25 16.18
N LYS A 100 -5.11 -17.19 15.45
CA LYS A 100 -6.11 -17.26 14.38
C LYS A 100 -5.43 -17.11 13.03
N ASP A 101 -5.65 -18.09 12.16
CA ASP A 101 -5.20 -18.05 10.78
C ASP A 101 -6.19 -17.27 9.93
N LYS A 102 -5.66 -16.39 9.08
CA LYS A 102 -6.39 -15.61 8.10
C LYS A 102 -5.73 -15.74 6.74
N TYR A 103 -6.48 -15.51 5.68
CA TYR A 103 -5.98 -15.61 4.33
C TYR A 103 -6.71 -14.67 3.38
N VAL A 104 -6.05 -14.42 2.25
CA VAL A 104 -6.63 -13.80 1.07
C VAL A 104 -6.13 -14.54 -0.16
N GLN A 105 -7.04 -14.82 -1.08
CA GLN A 105 -6.75 -15.26 -2.44
C GLN A 105 -7.51 -14.33 -3.38
N LEU A 106 -6.79 -13.64 -4.23
CA LEU A 106 -7.34 -12.72 -5.21
C LEU A 106 -6.82 -13.08 -6.58
N LYS A 107 -7.69 -13.08 -7.57
CA LYS A 107 -7.33 -13.21 -8.98
C LYS A 107 -8.11 -12.22 -9.82
N ILE A 108 -7.50 -11.77 -10.90
CA ILE A 108 -8.20 -10.98 -11.89
C ILE A 108 -9.18 -11.86 -12.68
N ASN A 109 -10.39 -11.36 -12.86
CA ASN A 109 -11.38 -11.84 -13.80
C ASN A 109 -11.37 -10.91 -15.02
N GLU A 110 -10.68 -11.32 -16.07
CA GLU A 110 -10.50 -10.47 -17.26
C GLU A 110 -11.79 -10.24 -18.03
N LYS A 111 -12.76 -11.16 -17.95
CA LYS A 111 -14.05 -11.04 -18.65
C LYS A 111 -14.90 -9.93 -18.06
N GLU A 112 -14.97 -9.88 -16.73
CA GLU A 112 -15.76 -8.89 -15.99
C GLU A 112 -14.97 -7.63 -15.64
N ASN A 113 -13.65 -7.64 -15.89
CA ASN A 113 -12.71 -6.59 -15.49
C ASN A 113 -12.80 -6.26 -13.98
N GLU A 114 -12.84 -7.31 -13.17
CA GLU A 114 -12.94 -7.26 -11.71
C GLU A 114 -11.90 -8.17 -11.06
N TYR A 115 -11.69 -8.01 -9.76
CA TYR A 115 -10.98 -8.99 -8.94
C TYR A 115 -11.97 -9.91 -8.26
N ASP A 116 -11.78 -11.24 -8.41
CA ASP A 116 -12.44 -12.25 -7.59
C ASP A 116 -11.60 -12.45 -6.31
N ILE A 117 -12.26 -12.35 -5.15
CA ILE A 117 -11.63 -12.44 -3.83
C ILE A 117 -12.24 -13.59 -3.04
N LYS A 118 -11.37 -14.42 -2.44
CA LYS A 118 -11.71 -15.36 -1.36
C LYS A 118 -10.82 -15.01 -0.17
N GLY A 119 -11.40 -14.44 0.87
CA GLY A 119 -10.67 -14.05 2.07
C GLY A 119 -11.40 -14.44 3.34
N SER A 120 -10.68 -14.36 4.46
CA SER A 120 -11.22 -14.71 5.78
C SER A 120 -12.39 -13.84 6.23
N SER A 121 -12.56 -12.64 5.66
CA SER A 121 -13.63 -11.70 6.03
C SER A 121 -14.47 -11.23 4.83
N TYR A 122 -14.14 -11.64 3.62
CA TYR A 122 -14.86 -11.26 2.42
C TYR A 122 -14.65 -12.29 1.31
N THR A 123 -15.75 -12.67 0.66
CA THR A 123 -15.75 -13.47 -0.57
C THR A 123 -16.71 -12.81 -1.55
N GLY A 124 -16.23 -12.52 -2.78
CA GLY A 124 -17.00 -11.81 -3.81
C GLY A 124 -16.05 -11.16 -4.81
N SER A 125 -16.59 -10.24 -5.61
CA SER A 125 -15.80 -9.47 -6.57
C SER A 125 -15.64 -8.00 -6.17
N THR A 126 -14.68 -7.31 -6.78
CA THR A 126 -14.46 -5.87 -6.61
C THR A 126 -13.75 -5.28 -7.82
N SER A 127 -13.88 -3.96 -8.01
CA SER A 127 -13.23 -3.23 -9.09
C SER A 127 -11.71 -3.43 -9.11
N VAL A 128 -11.14 -3.52 -10.32
CA VAL A 128 -9.68 -3.52 -10.55
C VAL A 128 -8.99 -2.23 -10.14
N GLU A 129 -9.74 -1.17 -9.89
CA GLU A 129 -9.21 0.11 -9.36
C GLU A 129 -8.82 0.02 -7.89
N ASN A 130 -9.27 -1.02 -7.18
CA ASN A 130 -8.90 -1.23 -5.79
C ASN A 130 -7.47 -1.78 -5.70
N VAL A 131 -6.72 -1.27 -4.72
CA VAL A 131 -5.35 -1.71 -4.45
C VAL A 131 -5.28 -2.57 -3.20
N ILE A 132 -4.26 -3.40 -3.11
CA ILE A 132 -3.93 -4.07 -1.85
C ILE A 132 -3.41 -3.03 -0.87
N GLY A 133 -3.91 -3.03 0.36
CA GLY A 133 -3.56 -2.08 1.41
C GLY A 133 -2.16 -2.32 1.98
N ASN A 134 -1.14 -2.21 1.13
CA ASN A 134 0.28 -2.37 1.46
C ASN A 134 0.99 -1.01 1.38
N TRP A 135 2.00 -0.80 2.23
CA TRP A 135 2.71 0.49 2.32
C TRP A 135 3.81 0.67 1.27
N TRP A 136 4.17 -0.34 0.50
CA TRP A 136 5.09 -0.17 -0.61
C TRP A 136 4.45 0.54 -1.80
N ASN A 137 3.13 0.35 -2.00
CA ASN A 137 2.41 0.80 -3.19
C ASN A 137 1.74 2.16 -2.94
N HIS A 138 2.35 3.22 -3.48
CA HIS A 138 1.81 4.57 -3.30
C HIS A 138 0.48 4.84 -4.02
N LYS A 139 -0.01 3.94 -4.89
CA LYS A 139 -1.38 4.02 -5.44
C LYS A 139 -2.45 4.06 -4.36
N ILE A 140 -2.15 3.57 -3.16
CA ILE A 140 -3.05 3.68 -2.01
C ILE A 140 -3.45 5.13 -1.70
N LEU A 141 -2.61 6.12 -2.07
CA LEU A 141 -2.88 7.54 -1.92
C LEU A 141 -3.81 8.10 -3.02
N GLN A 142 -4.10 7.34 -4.06
CA GLN A 142 -4.83 7.77 -5.26
C GLN A 142 -6.15 7.02 -5.45
N THR A 143 -6.46 6.05 -4.59
CA THR A 143 -7.67 5.23 -4.69
C THR A 143 -8.69 5.56 -3.61
N ASN A 144 -9.97 5.31 -3.91
CA ASN A 144 -11.10 5.53 -3.00
C ASN A 144 -11.39 4.29 -2.13
N SER A 145 -10.71 3.18 -2.37
CA SER A 145 -10.83 1.99 -1.53
C SER A 145 -9.62 1.08 -1.65
N GLN A 146 -9.43 0.25 -0.63
CA GLN A 146 -8.36 -0.73 -0.56
C GLN A 146 -8.87 -2.09 -0.11
N ILE A 147 -8.15 -3.14 -0.51
CA ILE A 147 -8.39 -4.52 -0.11
C ILE A 147 -7.43 -4.85 1.04
N SER A 148 -7.97 -5.29 2.16
CA SER A 148 -7.15 -5.70 3.32
C SER A 148 -6.24 -6.88 2.95
N PRO A 149 -4.91 -6.75 3.07
CA PRO A 149 -3.99 -7.84 2.78
C PRO A 149 -4.09 -9.01 3.78
N ILE A 150 -4.77 -8.80 4.91
CA ILE A 150 -4.91 -9.79 5.98
C ILE A 150 -6.18 -10.63 5.81
N SER A 151 -7.27 -10.03 5.31
CA SER A 151 -8.59 -10.66 5.40
C SER A 151 -9.45 -10.57 4.14
N GLY A 152 -9.01 -9.82 3.12
CA GLY A 152 -9.72 -9.58 1.88
C GLY A 152 -10.86 -8.56 1.97
N SER A 153 -11.15 -8.01 3.17
CA SER A 153 -12.24 -7.01 3.31
C SER A 153 -11.91 -5.73 2.55
N ILE A 154 -12.92 -5.20 1.85
CA ILE A 154 -12.83 -3.93 1.12
C ILE A 154 -13.05 -2.80 2.12
N LYS A 155 -12.21 -1.76 2.03
CA LYS A 155 -12.24 -0.58 2.89
C LYS A 155 -12.31 0.68 2.05
N GLU A 156 -13.47 1.34 2.03
CA GLU A 156 -13.59 2.66 1.43
C GLU A 156 -12.83 3.70 2.25
N GLN A 157 -12.14 4.59 1.54
CA GLN A 157 -11.25 5.57 2.15
C GLN A 157 -11.35 6.95 1.50
N VAL A 158 -10.92 7.94 2.26
CA VAL A 158 -10.68 9.30 1.80
C VAL A 158 -9.22 9.64 2.09
N VAL A 159 -8.52 10.15 1.10
CA VAL A 159 -7.13 10.61 1.22
C VAL A 159 -7.10 12.13 1.05
N THR A 160 -6.55 12.83 2.02
CA THR A 160 -6.45 14.29 2.03
C THR A 160 -4.99 14.68 2.13
N PHE A 161 -4.53 15.53 1.22
CA PHE A 161 -3.23 16.19 1.34
C PHE A 161 -3.25 17.19 2.51
N ILE A 162 -2.24 17.15 3.38
CA ILE A 162 -2.11 18.01 4.55
C ILE A 162 -1.06 19.09 4.32
N SER A 163 0.18 18.68 4.04
CA SER A 163 1.31 19.60 3.94
C SER A 163 2.48 19.03 3.14
N LYS A 164 3.44 19.90 2.81
CA LYS A 164 4.82 19.51 2.48
C LYS A 164 5.69 19.83 3.66
N GLU A 165 6.51 18.87 4.07
CA GLU A 165 7.36 19.02 5.23
C GLU A 165 8.68 18.24 5.09
N LYS A 166 9.58 18.42 6.05
CA LYS A 166 10.81 17.65 6.14
C LYS A 166 10.70 16.70 7.33
N ILE A 167 11.06 15.45 7.09
CA ILE A 167 11.16 14.45 8.16
C ILE A 167 12.59 13.92 8.20
N GLU A 168 13.03 13.54 9.39
CA GLU A 168 14.30 12.85 9.59
C GLU A 168 14.04 11.38 9.92
N LEU A 169 14.69 10.47 9.17
CA LEU A 169 14.67 9.05 9.42
C LEU A 169 16.11 8.52 9.36
N TYR A 170 16.55 7.91 10.45
CA TYR A 170 17.90 7.29 10.57
C TYR A 170 19.03 8.21 10.12
N GLY A 171 18.98 9.48 10.54
CA GLY A 171 20.01 10.49 10.22
C GLY A 171 19.98 11.05 8.80
N LYS A 172 18.91 10.75 8.03
CA LYS A 172 18.67 11.31 6.69
C LYS A 172 17.42 12.17 6.69
N THR A 173 17.53 13.37 6.10
CA THR A 173 16.39 14.29 5.92
C THR A 173 15.75 14.04 4.57
N TYR A 174 14.41 13.95 4.55
CA TYR A 174 13.59 13.76 3.37
C TYR A 174 12.57 14.89 3.25
N GLU A 175 12.39 15.41 2.03
CA GLU A 175 11.26 16.28 1.69
C GLU A 175 10.08 15.40 1.30
N VAL A 176 8.96 15.53 2.00
CA VAL A 176 7.82 14.63 1.87
C VAL A 176 6.50 15.39 1.74
N GLU A 177 5.53 14.73 1.15
CA GLU A 177 4.13 15.12 1.17
C GLU A 177 3.43 14.32 2.27
N HIS A 178 2.77 15.04 3.20
CA HIS A 178 1.99 14.43 4.28
C HIS A 178 0.53 14.31 3.85
N PHE A 179 -0.02 13.13 3.98
CA PHE A 179 -1.41 12.79 3.69
C PHE A 179 -2.11 12.22 4.91
N LYS A 180 -3.40 12.50 5.01
CA LYS A 180 -4.33 11.84 5.93
C LYS A 180 -5.18 10.85 5.16
N LEU A 181 -5.17 9.58 5.57
CA LEU A 181 -6.02 8.53 5.03
C LEU A 181 -7.02 8.11 6.11
N THR A 182 -8.31 8.27 5.83
CA THR A 182 -9.39 7.91 6.78
C THR A 182 -10.41 7.00 6.11
N SER A 183 -11.20 6.29 6.91
CA SER A 183 -12.41 5.63 6.40
C SER A 183 -13.36 6.67 5.82
N LYS A 184 -14.01 6.34 4.70
CA LYS A 184 -15.10 7.14 4.13
C LYS A 184 -16.34 7.09 5.05
N ASP A 185 -16.68 5.90 5.55
CA ASP A 185 -17.77 5.72 6.50
C ASP A 185 -17.28 6.00 7.94
N MET A 186 -17.71 7.12 8.48
CA MET A 186 -17.40 7.56 9.84
C MET A 186 -18.36 7.00 10.89
N SER A 187 -19.37 6.23 10.51
CA SER A 187 -20.26 5.53 11.44
C SER A 187 -19.66 4.24 11.98
N LEU A 188 -18.64 3.69 11.31
CA LEU A 188 -17.94 2.50 11.75
C LEU A 188 -17.41 2.66 13.19
N PRO A 189 -17.33 1.59 13.99
CA PRO A 189 -16.64 1.60 15.28
C PRO A 189 -15.18 2.10 15.13
N LYS A 190 -14.70 2.90 16.09
CA LYS A 190 -13.35 3.51 16.03
C LYS A 190 -12.24 2.49 15.75
N ASP A 191 -12.37 1.29 16.30
CA ASP A 191 -11.42 0.20 16.13
C ASP A 191 -11.46 -0.46 14.74
N LYS A 192 -12.45 -0.15 13.91
CA LYS A 192 -12.58 -0.63 12.52
C LYS A 192 -12.27 0.43 11.47
N ARG A 193 -12.13 1.71 11.89
CA ARG A 193 -11.84 2.81 10.97
C ARG A 193 -10.39 2.81 10.53
N LEU A 194 -10.19 3.20 9.29
CA LEU A 194 -8.89 3.66 8.82
C LEU A 194 -8.63 5.06 9.40
N ASN A 195 -7.42 5.31 9.87
CA ASN A 195 -7.00 6.63 10.35
C ASN A 195 -5.47 6.67 10.40
N PHE A 196 -4.87 6.97 9.25
CA PHE A 196 -3.41 6.94 9.07
C PHE A 196 -2.90 8.31 8.67
N ASP A 197 -1.75 8.68 9.21
CA ASP A 197 -0.90 9.74 8.71
C ASP A 197 0.20 9.10 7.87
N ILE A 198 0.41 9.60 6.64
CA ILE A 198 1.28 8.98 5.64
C ILE A 198 2.22 10.03 5.07
N TRP A 199 3.52 9.77 5.13
CA TRP A 199 4.59 10.62 4.58
C TRP A 199 5.17 9.97 3.33
N PHE A 200 4.94 10.64 2.21
CA PHE A 200 5.29 10.16 0.88
C PHE A 200 6.45 10.97 0.29
N ASP A 201 7.54 10.29 -0.05
CA ASP A 201 8.67 10.84 -0.81
C ASP A 201 8.38 10.74 -2.30
N LYS A 202 7.98 11.85 -2.91
CA LYS A 202 7.70 11.93 -4.34
C LYS A 202 8.90 11.63 -5.21
N LYS A 203 10.12 11.99 -4.77
CA LYS A 203 11.37 11.76 -5.51
C LYS A 203 11.64 10.29 -5.74
N ASN A 204 11.39 9.45 -4.74
CA ASN A 204 11.60 8.02 -4.79
C ASN A 204 10.33 7.22 -5.05
N ALA A 205 9.15 7.87 -5.07
CA ALA A 205 7.83 7.25 -5.12
C ALA A 205 7.59 6.27 -3.96
N LEU A 206 8.08 6.60 -2.76
CA LEU A 206 8.03 5.75 -1.57
C LEU A 206 7.19 6.37 -0.45
N ILE A 207 6.37 5.56 0.19
CA ILE A 207 5.82 5.87 1.50
C ILE A 207 6.91 5.57 2.53
N LEU A 208 7.48 6.62 3.11
CA LEU A 208 8.60 6.51 4.05
C LEU A 208 8.17 6.25 5.49
N LYS A 209 7.01 6.81 5.86
CA LYS A 209 6.47 6.68 7.21
C LYS A 209 4.95 6.58 7.15
N VAL A 210 4.40 5.75 8.00
CA VAL A 210 2.96 5.68 8.29
C VAL A 210 2.78 5.69 9.79
N ALA A 211 1.85 6.51 10.31
CA ALA A 211 1.55 6.55 11.73
C ALA A 211 0.04 6.45 11.99
N TYR A 212 -0.31 5.85 13.11
CA TYR A 212 -1.68 5.81 13.61
C TYR A 212 -1.70 5.57 15.11
N SER A 213 -2.78 6.00 15.78
CA SER A 213 -2.98 5.78 17.21
C SER A 213 -4.12 4.78 17.41
N ARG A 214 -3.80 3.64 18.04
CA ARG A 214 -4.75 2.61 18.43
C ARG A 214 -4.14 1.75 19.53
N MET A 215 -4.59 1.92 20.76
CA MET A 215 -4.00 1.24 21.92
C MET A 215 -2.48 1.44 21.98
N GLY A 216 -2.03 2.69 21.81
CA GLY A 216 -0.65 3.11 21.65
C GLY A 216 -0.42 3.81 20.32
N ASN A 217 0.75 4.41 20.14
CA ASN A 217 1.15 5.09 18.91
C ASN A 217 1.99 4.15 18.06
N TRP A 218 1.52 3.88 16.87
CA TRP A 218 2.13 2.94 15.94
C TRP A 218 2.78 3.70 14.80
N GLU A 219 3.93 3.22 14.37
CA GLU A 219 4.58 3.71 13.19
C GLU A 219 5.18 2.55 12.37
N TYR A 220 5.12 2.71 11.03
CA TYR A 220 5.95 1.99 10.08
C TYR A 220 6.96 2.99 9.54
N ARG A 221 8.24 2.69 9.60
CA ARG A 221 9.32 3.57 9.10
C ARG A 221 10.21 2.81 8.14
N VAL A 222 10.43 3.36 6.96
CA VAL A 222 11.44 2.80 6.03
C VAL A 222 12.81 2.99 6.65
N LYS A 223 13.48 1.87 6.91
CA LYS A 223 14.85 1.82 7.42
C LYS A 223 15.85 1.82 6.27
N LYS A 224 15.55 1.03 5.23
CA LYS A 224 16.42 0.85 4.08
C LYS A 224 15.59 0.51 2.84
N PHE A 225 16.09 0.93 1.68
CA PHE A 225 15.63 0.46 0.37
C PHE A 225 16.83 0.31 -0.57
N GLU A 226 16.84 -0.71 -1.39
CA GLU A 226 17.92 -1.07 -2.32
C GLU A 226 17.40 -1.75 -3.58
#